data_f9d67c425328045c699c8429f3bb6454
#
_entry.id   f9d67c425328045c699c8429f3bb6454
#
_cell.length_a   1.000
_cell.length_b   1.000
_cell.length_c   1.000
_cell.angle_alpha   90.00
_cell.angle_beta   90.00
_cell.angle_gamma   90.00
#
_symmetry.space_group_name_H-M   'P 1'
#
loop_
_entity.id
_entity.type
_entity.pdbx_description
1 polymer ?
#
loop_
_entity_poly.entity_id
_entity_poly.type
_entity_poly.pdbx_seq_one_letter_code
_entity_poly.pdbx_strand_id
1 'polypeptide(L)'
;MEDNRYAPPKALVEGATPGDRAGPAPALWNPDAAASWCLLFSPVFGTWLHMKNWQALGEPERARNARRWFIAALALIIVAFLLPVGGTSRGEQPIRLVLFLFLIVWYFVAAKPQVAYVKANFGSDYPRKGWGRPILTAIGLIVASMVVMAVLVFLGLAA
;
A
#
# COMPACT_ATOMS: atom_id res chain seq x y z
N MET A 1 -22.86 27.92 44.85
CA MET A 1 -22.46 27.31 43.53
C MET A 1 -22.75 28.37 42.48
N GLU A 2 -21.73 29.12 42.08
CA GLU A 2 -21.88 30.16 41.07
C GLU A 2 -21.95 29.48 39.68
N ASP A 3 -23.12 29.61 39.09
CA ASP A 3 -23.34 29.20 37.69
C ASP A 3 -22.59 30.21 36.80
N ASN A 4 -21.41 29.78 36.28
CA ASN A 4 -20.57 30.60 35.43
C ASN A 4 -21.21 30.74 34.03
N ARG A 5 -22.12 31.75 33.90
CA ARG A 5 -22.83 32.09 32.65
C ARG A 5 -21.91 32.52 31.48
N TYR A 6 -20.62 32.66 31.75
CA TYR A 6 -19.59 33.02 30.74
C TYR A 6 -18.63 31.91 30.42
N ALA A 7 -18.94 30.65 30.79
CA ALA A 7 -18.12 29.54 30.26
C ALA A 7 -18.25 29.51 28.74
N PRO A 8 -17.14 29.66 27.99
CA PRO A 8 -17.19 29.57 26.55
C PRO A 8 -17.79 28.22 26.16
N PRO A 9 -18.60 28.15 25.09
CA PRO A 9 -19.11 26.88 24.58
C PRO A 9 -17.92 25.96 24.39
N LYS A 10 -17.99 24.73 24.91
CA LYS A 10 -17.02 23.70 24.59
C LYS A 10 -17.19 23.43 23.07
N ALA A 11 -16.50 24.21 22.26
CA ALA A 11 -16.38 23.92 20.84
C ALA A 11 -15.84 22.51 20.75
N LEU A 12 -16.63 21.61 20.18
CA LEU A 12 -16.13 20.35 19.66
C LEU A 12 -15.15 20.75 18.56
N VAL A 13 -13.87 20.89 18.94
CA VAL A 13 -12.79 21.07 17.98
C VAL A 13 -12.76 19.78 17.19
N GLU A 14 -13.32 19.79 16.00
CA GLU A 14 -13.19 18.75 14.99
C GLU A 14 -11.75 18.69 14.44
N GLY A 15 -10.82 18.65 15.33
CA GLY A 15 -9.41 18.43 15.12
C GLY A 15 -8.95 17.57 16.28
N ALA A 16 -9.28 16.27 16.25
CA ALA A 16 -8.71 15.35 17.21
C ALA A 16 -7.18 15.50 17.16
N THR A 17 -6.62 16.00 18.24
CA THR A 17 -5.17 16.06 18.45
C THR A 17 -4.59 14.67 18.19
N PRO A 18 -3.43 14.55 17.54
CA PRO A 18 -2.74 13.26 17.45
C PRO A 18 -2.59 12.70 18.88
N GLY A 19 -3.29 11.59 19.19
CA GLY A 19 -3.34 11.01 20.53
C GLY A 19 -4.74 10.87 21.16
N ASP A 20 -5.75 11.61 20.71
CA ASP A 20 -7.10 11.62 21.28
C ASP A 20 -8.06 10.55 20.69
N ARG A 21 -7.54 9.55 20.00
CA ARG A 21 -8.39 8.43 19.60
C ARG A 21 -8.71 7.57 20.82
N ALA A 22 -9.94 7.72 21.31
CA ALA A 22 -10.49 6.92 22.40
C ALA A 22 -10.71 5.46 21.96
N GLY A 23 -9.65 4.68 21.78
CA GLY A 23 -9.75 3.27 21.47
C GLY A 23 -8.39 2.59 21.31
N PRO A 24 -8.31 1.26 21.52
CA PRO A 24 -7.07 0.52 21.33
C PRO A 24 -6.64 0.58 19.85
N ALA A 25 -5.33 0.68 19.62
CA ALA A 25 -4.76 0.68 18.28
C ALA A 25 -5.18 -0.59 17.51
N PRO A 26 -5.65 -0.45 16.26
CA PRO A 26 -5.99 -1.63 15.46
C PRO A 26 -4.72 -2.42 15.10
N ALA A 27 -4.88 -3.73 14.90
CA ALA A 27 -3.78 -4.54 14.40
C ALA A 27 -3.42 -4.13 12.95
N LEU A 28 -2.14 -3.80 12.70
CA LEU A 28 -1.63 -3.34 11.41
C LEU A 28 -0.41 -4.14 10.98
N TRP A 29 -0.19 -4.25 9.67
CA TRP A 29 1.16 -4.55 9.18
C TRP A 29 2.02 -3.29 9.35
N ASN A 30 3.27 -3.47 9.73
CA ASN A 30 4.20 -2.35 9.82
C ASN A 30 4.25 -1.64 8.46
N PRO A 31 3.82 -0.36 8.36
CA PRO A 31 3.71 0.31 7.06
C PRO A 31 5.07 0.57 6.40
N ASP A 32 6.13 0.76 7.18
CA ASP A 32 7.47 0.94 6.65
C ASP A 32 8.01 -0.37 6.04
N ALA A 33 7.84 -1.49 6.76
CA ALA A 33 8.16 -2.81 6.22
C ALA A 33 7.30 -3.14 4.99
N ALA A 34 5.99 -2.79 5.00
CA ALA A 34 5.11 -3.00 3.86
C ALA A 34 5.57 -2.25 2.61
N ALA A 35 6.10 -1.02 2.77
CA ALA A 35 6.70 -0.27 1.68
C ALA A 35 7.98 -0.94 1.16
N SER A 36 8.83 -1.46 2.05
CA SER A 36 10.07 -2.16 1.66
C SER A 36 9.79 -3.47 0.90
N TRP A 37 8.75 -4.21 1.27
CA TRP A 37 8.34 -5.43 0.57
C TRP A 37 7.89 -5.22 -0.88
N CYS A 38 7.51 -3.97 -1.26
CA CYS A 38 7.22 -3.62 -2.66
C CYS A 38 8.40 -3.91 -3.59
N LEU A 39 9.62 -3.71 -3.12
CA LEU A 39 10.84 -3.91 -3.90
C LEU A 39 11.11 -5.39 -4.20
N LEU A 40 10.69 -6.28 -3.29
CA LEU A 40 10.92 -7.73 -3.41
C LEU A 40 9.80 -8.44 -4.16
N PHE A 41 8.56 -8.10 -3.88
CA PHE A 41 7.42 -8.81 -4.47
C PHE A 41 6.82 -8.07 -5.66
N SER A 42 6.26 -6.89 -5.45
CA SER A 42 5.76 -6.01 -6.52
C SER A 42 5.15 -4.73 -5.93
N PRO A 43 4.94 -3.67 -6.75
CA PRO A 43 4.14 -2.52 -6.36
C PRO A 43 2.72 -2.88 -5.88
N VAL A 44 2.11 -3.90 -6.49
CA VAL A 44 0.77 -4.37 -6.12
C VAL A 44 0.71 -4.85 -4.67
N PHE A 45 1.74 -5.57 -4.23
CA PHE A 45 1.77 -6.13 -2.88
C PHE A 45 1.77 -5.05 -1.80
N GLY A 46 2.66 -4.06 -1.90
CA GLY A 46 2.74 -3.01 -0.89
C GLY A 46 1.55 -2.05 -0.94
N THR A 47 1.08 -1.66 -2.12
CA THR A 47 -0.12 -0.82 -2.24
C THR A 47 -1.35 -1.49 -1.64
N TRP A 48 -1.49 -2.82 -1.80
CA TRP A 48 -2.53 -3.62 -1.17
C TRP A 48 -2.43 -3.61 0.36
N LEU A 49 -1.24 -3.81 0.93
CA LEU A 49 -1.03 -3.77 2.37
C LEU A 49 -1.36 -2.39 2.96
N HIS A 50 -0.92 -1.32 2.30
CA HIS A 50 -1.22 0.05 2.71
C HIS A 50 -2.73 0.35 2.66
N MET A 51 -3.42 -0.13 1.61
CA MET A 51 -4.88 -0.03 1.53
C MET A 51 -5.56 -0.75 2.71
N LYS A 52 -5.11 -1.98 3.03
CA LYS A 52 -5.64 -2.75 4.17
C LYS A 52 -5.37 -2.10 5.52
N ASN A 53 -4.21 -1.47 5.69
CA ASN A 53 -3.90 -0.71 6.88
C ASN A 53 -4.84 0.50 7.05
N TRP A 54 -5.10 1.28 5.99
CA TRP A 54 -6.05 2.40 6.04
C TRP A 54 -7.47 1.95 6.35
N GLN A 55 -7.89 0.78 5.82
CA GLN A 55 -9.18 0.19 6.16
C GLN A 55 -9.27 -0.17 7.66
N ALA A 56 -8.21 -0.77 8.20
CA ALA A 56 -8.15 -1.11 9.63
C ALA A 56 -8.11 0.13 10.53
N LEU A 57 -7.51 1.21 10.06
CA LEU A 57 -7.46 2.50 10.76
C LEU A 57 -8.80 3.24 10.78
N GLY A 58 -9.81 2.78 10.01
CA GLY A 58 -11.10 3.46 9.92
C GLY A 58 -11.03 4.79 9.15
N GLU A 59 -10.07 4.95 8.23
CA GLU A 59 -9.86 6.16 7.42
C GLU A 59 -10.40 5.98 5.99
N PRO A 60 -11.71 6.18 5.74
CA PRO A 60 -12.34 5.80 4.47
C PRO A 60 -11.80 6.58 3.27
N GLU A 61 -11.50 7.87 3.42
CA GLU A 61 -10.95 8.70 2.35
C GLU A 61 -9.55 8.24 1.95
N ARG A 62 -8.71 7.99 2.96
CA ARG A 62 -7.34 7.50 2.74
C ARG A 62 -7.33 6.08 2.19
N ALA A 63 -8.27 5.24 2.64
CA ALA A 63 -8.45 3.89 2.09
C ALA A 63 -8.89 3.93 0.61
N ARG A 64 -9.77 4.86 0.21
CA ARG A 64 -10.16 5.07 -1.19
C ARG A 64 -8.96 5.51 -2.05
N ASN A 65 -8.17 6.43 -1.55
CA ASN A 65 -6.96 6.86 -2.25
C ASN A 65 -5.95 5.72 -2.39
N ALA A 66 -5.71 4.97 -1.33
CA ALA A 66 -4.84 3.79 -1.35
C ALA A 66 -5.35 2.70 -2.32
N ARG A 67 -6.68 2.55 -2.44
CA ARG A 67 -7.29 1.66 -3.44
C ARG A 67 -7.00 2.12 -4.89
N ARG A 68 -7.00 3.42 -5.16
CA ARG A 68 -6.62 3.95 -6.48
C ARG A 68 -5.17 3.61 -6.82
N TRP A 69 -4.26 3.77 -5.87
CA TRP A 69 -2.87 3.36 -6.02
C TRP A 69 -2.71 1.85 -6.27
N PHE A 70 -3.48 1.03 -5.54
CA PHE A 70 -3.50 -0.42 -5.76
C PHE A 70 -3.99 -0.78 -7.17
N ILE A 71 -5.08 -0.17 -7.63
CA ILE A 71 -5.61 -0.39 -9.00
C ILE A 71 -4.60 0.07 -10.06
N ALA A 72 -3.96 1.23 -9.87
CA ALA A 72 -2.93 1.71 -10.78
C ALA A 72 -1.71 0.77 -10.83
N ALA A 73 -1.24 0.27 -9.69
CA ALA A 73 -0.18 -0.72 -9.63
C ALA A 73 -0.55 -2.02 -10.36
N LEU A 74 -1.78 -2.50 -10.14
CA LEU A 74 -2.29 -3.70 -10.80
C LEU A 74 -2.36 -3.51 -12.32
N ALA A 75 -2.88 -2.38 -12.78
CA ALA A 75 -2.94 -2.05 -14.21
C ALA A 75 -1.54 -2.00 -14.84
N LEU A 76 -0.58 -1.36 -14.17
CA LEU A 76 0.80 -1.31 -14.65
C LEU A 76 1.45 -2.69 -14.74
N ILE A 77 1.22 -3.57 -13.78
CA ILE A 77 1.74 -4.94 -13.82
C ILE A 77 1.08 -5.75 -14.93
N ILE A 78 -0.23 -5.60 -15.14
CA ILE A 78 -0.93 -6.25 -16.26
C ILE A 78 -0.36 -5.76 -17.59
N VAL A 79 -0.20 -4.44 -17.77
CA VAL A 79 0.42 -3.89 -19.00
C VAL A 79 1.83 -4.43 -19.17
N ALA A 80 2.66 -4.45 -18.13
CA ALA A 80 4.01 -5.00 -18.18
C ALA A 80 4.02 -6.48 -18.56
N PHE A 81 3.02 -7.25 -18.14
CA PHE A 81 2.88 -8.67 -18.46
C PHE A 81 2.44 -8.90 -19.93
N LEU A 82 1.62 -7.99 -20.47
CA LEU A 82 1.12 -8.09 -21.84
C LEU A 82 2.10 -7.54 -22.90
N LEU A 83 3.10 -6.74 -22.48
CA LEU A 83 4.11 -6.25 -23.42
C LEU A 83 5.08 -7.38 -23.77
N PRO A 84 5.44 -7.54 -25.06
CA PRO A 84 6.36 -8.57 -25.49
C PRO A 84 7.73 -8.42 -24.82
N VAL A 85 8.24 -9.52 -24.29
CA VAL A 85 9.56 -9.60 -23.63
C VAL A 85 10.71 -9.48 -24.64
N GLY A 86 10.41 -9.55 -25.93
CA GLY A 86 11.34 -9.73 -27.04
C GLY A 86 11.76 -8.46 -27.80
N GLY A 87 11.72 -7.29 -27.21
CA GLY A 87 12.32 -6.11 -27.85
C GLY A 87 13.81 -6.29 -28.08
N THR A 88 14.22 -6.27 -29.33
CA THR A 88 15.57 -6.63 -29.83
C THR A 88 16.69 -5.66 -29.48
N SER A 89 16.46 -4.65 -28.67
CA SER A 89 17.46 -3.68 -28.28
C SER A 89 17.65 -3.63 -26.76
N ARG A 90 18.88 -3.82 -26.36
CA ARG A 90 19.38 -3.88 -24.97
C ARG A 90 19.16 -2.62 -24.12
N GLY A 91 18.50 -1.59 -24.69
CA GLY A 91 18.29 -0.28 -24.05
C GLY A 91 16.85 0.06 -23.71
N GLU A 92 15.88 -0.67 -24.22
CA GLU A 92 14.51 -0.17 -24.24
C GLU A 92 13.55 -1.07 -23.47
N GLN A 93 13.56 -0.93 -22.12
CA GLN A 93 12.44 -1.40 -21.33
C GLN A 93 11.79 -0.19 -20.59
N PRO A 94 11.07 0.68 -21.31
CA PRO A 94 10.44 1.85 -20.73
C PRO A 94 9.50 1.48 -19.59
N ILE A 95 8.90 0.29 -19.65
CA ILE A 95 8.01 -0.20 -18.59
C ILE A 95 8.72 -0.38 -17.23
N ARG A 96 9.99 -0.80 -17.24
CA ARG A 96 10.76 -0.91 -15.98
C ARG A 96 11.00 0.45 -15.36
N LEU A 97 11.32 1.45 -16.17
CA LEU A 97 11.46 2.83 -15.71
C LEU A 97 10.13 3.37 -15.17
N VAL A 98 9.02 3.12 -15.88
CA VAL A 98 7.68 3.52 -15.42
C VAL A 98 7.33 2.88 -14.09
N LEU A 99 7.58 1.58 -13.91
CA LEU A 99 7.35 0.88 -12.65
C LEU A 99 8.23 1.43 -11.52
N PHE A 100 9.48 1.74 -11.81
CA PHE A 100 10.39 2.33 -10.83
C PHE A 100 9.96 3.74 -10.43
N LEU A 101 9.62 4.60 -11.37
CA LEU A 101 9.09 5.94 -11.10
C LEU A 101 7.76 5.88 -10.35
N PHE A 102 6.88 4.93 -10.71
CA PHE A 102 5.64 4.70 -9.97
C PHE A 102 5.91 4.39 -8.49
N LEU A 103 6.89 3.51 -8.20
CA LEU A 103 7.27 3.18 -6.82
C LEU A 103 7.78 4.39 -6.05
N ILE A 104 8.62 5.21 -6.67
CA ILE A 104 9.14 6.44 -6.05
C ILE A 104 7.98 7.39 -5.72
N VAL A 105 7.13 7.70 -6.70
CA VAL A 105 6.01 8.62 -6.52
C VAL A 105 5.04 8.07 -5.46
N TRP A 106 4.66 6.80 -5.57
CA TRP A 106 3.80 6.16 -4.58
C TRP A 106 4.39 6.19 -3.17
N TYR A 107 5.70 5.92 -3.03
CA TYR A 107 6.35 5.94 -1.72
C TYR A 107 6.21 7.31 -1.05
N PHE A 108 6.55 8.38 -1.75
CA PHE A 108 6.50 9.72 -1.18
C PHE A 108 5.07 10.25 -1.00
N VAL A 109 4.15 9.94 -1.91
CA VAL A 109 2.79 10.48 -1.90
C VAL A 109 1.83 9.65 -1.04
N ALA A 110 2.03 8.34 -0.93
CA ALA A 110 1.07 7.45 -0.28
C ALA A 110 1.67 6.64 0.89
N ALA A 111 2.86 6.04 0.72
CA ALA A 111 3.43 5.17 1.75
C ALA A 111 3.98 5.97 2.93
N LYS A 112 4.86 6.92 2.68
CA LYS A 112 5.47 7.78 3.70
C LYS A 112 4.45 8.51 4.58
N PRO A 113 3.35 9.11 4.05
CA PRO A 113 2.28 9.67 4.86
C PRO A 113 1.60 8.66 5.78
N GLN A 114 1.42 7.40 5.36
CA GLN A 114 0.88 6.37 6.26
C GLN A 114 1.84 6.02 7.39
N VAL A 115 3.13 5.89 7.09
CA VAL A 115 4.16 5.67 8.10
C VAL A 115 4.15 6.79 9.13
N ALA A 116 4.16 8.05 8.67
CA ALA A 116 4.10 9.22 9.54
C ALA A 116 2.82 9.25 10.39
N TYR A 117 1.68 8.94 9.78
CA TYR A 117 0.39 8.91 10.47
C TYR A 117 0.36 7.84 11.57
N VAL A 118 0.79 6.62 11.28
CA VAL A 118 0.83 5.54 12.28
C VAL A 118 1.80 5.88 13.41
N LYS A 119 2.97 6.43 13.07
CA LYS A 119 3.96 6.86 14.06
C LYS A 119 3.43 7.98 14.96
N ALA A 120 2.74 8.96 14.40
CA ALA A 120 2.20 10.10 15.16
C ALA A 120 1.05 9.70 16.09
N ASN A 121 0.17 8.76 15.67
CA ASN A 121 -1.02 8.39 16.44
C ASN A 121 -0.80 7.21 17.39
N PHE A 122 0.11 6.29 17.07
CA PHE A 122 0.29 5.03 17.81
C PHE A 122 1.74 4.76 18.21
N GLY A 123 2.68 5.60 17.79
CA GLY A 123 4.10 5.38 18.06
C GLY A 123 4.60 4.06 17.45
N SER A 124 5.29 3.27 18.27
CA SER A 124 5.75 1.91 17.92
C SER A 124 4.92 0.82 18.60
N ASP A 125 4.00 1.22 19.51
CA ASP A 125 3.26 0.33 20.40
C ASP A 125 1.84 0.09 19.90
N TYR A 126 1.73 -0.68 18.82
CA TYR A 126 0.45 -1.14 18.29
C TYR A 126 0.51 -2.64 17.93
N PRO A 127 -0.61 -3.37 17.98
CA PRO A 127 -0.68 -4.78 17.60
C PRO A 127 -0.23 -5.00 16.16
N ARG A 128 0.78 -5.84 15.95
CA ARG A 128 1.31 -6.12 14.60
C ARG A 128 0.72 -7.38 14.02
N LYS A 129 0.25 -7.28 12.76
CA LYS A 129 -0.19 -8.45 11.99
C LYS A 129 1.00 -9.29 11.54
N GLY A 130 0.85 -10.61 11.58
CA GLY A 130 1.84 -11.54 11.07
C GLY A 130 2.02 -11.45 9.54
N TRP A 131 3.24 -11.70 9.08
CA TRP A 131 3.62 -11.63 7.68
C TRP A 131 3.39 -12.92 6.90
N GLY A 132 3.20 -14.07 7.58
CA GLY A 132 3.13 -15.38 6.95
C GLY A 132 2.11 -15.46 5.81
N ARG A 133 0.85 -15.11 6.08
CA ARG A 133 -0.22 -15.17 5.07
C ARG A 133 0.03 -14.24 3.87
N PRO A 134 0.34 -12.94 4.04
CA PRO A 134 0.63 -12.06 2.91
C PRO A 134 1.79 -12.55 2.06
N ILE A 135 2.89 -12.97 2.69
CA ILE A 135 4.09 -13.44 1.98
C ILE A 135 3.79 -14.72 1.19
N LEU A 136 3.13 -15.70 1.81
CA LEU A 136 2.74 -16.93 1.11
C LEU A 136 1.82 -16.64 -0.08
N THR A 137 0.88 -15.72 0.07
CA THR A 137 0.02 -15.29 -1.04
C THR A 137 0.84 -14.64 -2.16
N ALA A 138 1.78 -13.76 -1.83
CA ALA A 138 2.65 -13.12 -2.82
C ALA A 138 3.50 -14.14 -3.57
N ILE A 139 4.13 -15.08 -2.86
CA ILE A 139 4.92 -16.18 -3.47
C ILE A 139 4.03 -17.03 -4.36
N GLY A 140 2.84 -17.41 -3.90
CA GLY A 140 1.90 -18.20 -4.68
C GLY A 140 1.49 -17.52 -5.99
N LEU A 141 1.22 -16.20 -5.95
CA LEU A 141 0.90 -15.43 -7.15
C LEU A 141 2.08 -15.32 -8.12
N ILE A 142 3.31 -15.17 -7.61
CA ILE A 142 4.51 -15.15 -8.43
C ILE A 142 4.69 -16.52 -9.13
N VAL A 143 4.60 -17.62 -8.39
CA VAL A 143 4.71 -18.96 -8.95
C VAL A 143 3.61 -19.20 -10.00
N ALA A 144 2.36 -18.83 -9.70
CA ALA A 144 1.25 -18.94 -10.64
C ALA A 144 1.49 -18.13 -11.92
N SER A 145 2.01 -16.90 -11.80
CA SER A 145 2.34 -16.07 -12.97
C SER A 145 3.46 -16.67 -13.82
N MET A 146 4.47 -17.27 -13.18
CA MET A 146 5.55 -17.97 -13.90
C MET A 146 5.03 -19.21 -14.65
N VAL A 147 4.14 -19.99 -14.04
CA VAL A 147 3.51 -21.15 -14.70
C VAL A 147 2.68 -20.69 -15.89
N VAL A 148 1.84 -19.66 -15.73
CA VAL A 148 1.05 -19.10 -16.84
C VAL A 148 1.96 -18.65 -17.97
N MET A 149 3.05 -17.93 -17.66
CA MET A 149 3.99 -17.47 -18.68
C MET A 149 4.68 -18.63 -19.40
N ALA A 150 5.11 -19.65 -18.67
CA ALA A 150 5.71 -20.84 -19.26
C ALA A 150 4.74 -21.56 -20.22
N VAL A 151 3.46 -21.66 -19.84
CA VAL A 151 2.42 -22.24 -20.71
C VAL A 151 2.21 -21.39 -21.96
N LEU A 152 2.13 -20.07 -21.84
CA LEU A 152 1.96 -19.17 -22.99
C LEU A 152 3.15 -19.27 -23.98
N VAL A 153 4.37 -19.31 -23.46
CA VAL A 153 5.58 -19.53 -24.27
C VAL A 153 5.53 -20.90 -24.97
N PHE A 154 5.18 -21.96 -24.24
CA PHE A 154 5.08 -23.32 -24.82
C PHE A 154 4.03 -23.40 -25.93
N LEU A 155 2.92 -22.69 -25.82
CA LEU A 155 1.88 -22.60 -26.84
C LEU A 155 2.22 -21.64 -28.00
N GLY A 156 3.37 -20.96 -27.96
CA GLY A 156 3.74 -19.95 -28.96
C GLY A 156 2.89 -18.66 -28.90
N LEU A 157 2.20 -18.42 -27.77
CA LEU A 157 1.35 -17.25 -27.57
C LEU A 157 2.09 -16.09 -26.91
N ALA A 158 3.29 -16.32 -26.39
CA ALA A 158 4.21 -15.33 -25.87
C ALA A 158 5.61 -15.61 -26.39
N ALA A 159 6.26 -14.59 -26.93
CA ALA A 159 7.65 -14.65 -27.45
C ALA A 159 8.57 -13.86 -26.53
#